data_4fdfe2c148e4f8a54e790d9c287bd7cb
#
_entry.id   4fdfe2c148e4f8a54e790d9c287bd7cb
#
_cell.length_a   1.000
_cell.length_b   1.000
_cell.length_c   1.000
_cell.angle_alpha   90.00
_cell.angle_beta   90.00
_cell.angle_gamma   90.00
#
_symmetry.space_group_name_H-M   'P 1'
#
loop_
_entity.id
_entity.type
_entity.pdbx_description
1 polymer ?
#
loop_
_entity_poly.entity_id
_entity_poly.type
_entity_poly.pdbx_seq_one_letter_code
_entity_poly.pdbx_strand_id
1 'polypeptide(L)'
;MNALSGSYGNFSYKGTLTELAVELSRMVSNVRLFDLAIQPTGVFGVFGAAYALCKLRKMPADRIVSAIGIAGSMSASRMSSWEDGTSAKSMHQGWVASHAARAVKVASQGVSGPAGIFDGRFNLFRSIVQAADAKFDLDAIDRELGSHWEVLGIASKAYPSGYSIHPYLDAVFHLRDQFSLKSEDIAEIRCHISEARIGTLCEPRPVSTWHARVSVQHCAAEALVTGRADKTSYRSENLADPAIRSLADRIKCVADAEIGATPVGQEPTSP
;
A
#
# COMPACT_ATOMS: atom_id res chain seq x y z
N MET A 1 10.38 -24.94 -14.76
CA MET A 1 11.79 -24.98 -14.37
C MET A 1 12.38 -23.66 -14.78
N ASN A 2 12.32 -22.80 -13.97
CA ASN A 2 13.25 -21.92 -13.26
C ASN A 2 13.49 -20.59 -13.93
N ALA A 3 12.56 -19.61 -13.79
CA ALA A 3 12.91 -18.21 -14.07
C ALA A 3 14.11 -17.73 -13.22
N LEU A 4 14.31 -18.32 -12.04
CA LEU A 4 15.46 -17.99 -11.18
C LEU A 4 16.62 -18.98 -11.23
N SER A 5 16.44 -20.23 -11.70
CA SER A 5 17.51 -21.24 -11.67
C SER A 5 18.35 -21.35 -12.95
N GLY A 6 17.85 -20.87 -14.09
CA GLY A 6 18.57 -20.94 -15.38
C GLY A 6 19.59 -19.82 -15.61
N SER A 7 19.58 -18.75 -14.82
CA SER A 7 20.38 -17.56 -15.08
C SER A 7 21.24 -17.07 -13.91
N TYR A 8 21.56 -17.91 -12.96
CA TYR A 8 22.40 -17.52 -11.81
C TYR A 8 23.77 -16.91 -12.18
N GLY A 9 24.26 -17.16 -13.39
CA GLY A 9 25.56 -16.65 -13.86
C GLY A 9 25.55 -15.18 -14.31
N ASN A 10 24.40 -14.62 -14.69
CA ASN A 10 24.30 -13.28 -15.29
C ASN A 10 23.26 -12.36 -14.64
N PHE A 11 22.81 -12.66 -13.45
CA PHE A 11 21.81 -11.84 -12.77
C PHE A 11 22.44 -10.50 -12.33
N SER A 12 22.57 -9.56 -13.25
CA SER A 12 22.89 -8.19 -12.93
C SER A 12 21.58 -7.42 -12.73
N TYR A 13 20.99 -7.52 -11.54
CA TYR A 13 19.83 -6.72 -11.20
C TYR A 13 20.25 -5.24 -11.20
N LYS A 14 19.63 -4.48 -12.08
CA LYS A 14 19.83 -3.02 -12.18
C LYS A 14 18.72 -2.22 -11.51
N GLY A 15 17.66 -2.89 -11.08
CA GLY A 15 16.48 -2.28 -10.48
C GLY A 15 16.64 -1.91 -9.02
N THR A 16 15.68 -1.15 -8.50
CA THR A 16 15.58 -0.71 -7.12
C THR A 16 14.75 -1.66 -6.26
N LEU A 17 14.79 -1.46 -4.94
CA LEU A 17 13.92 -2.11 -3.95
C LEU A 17 12.44 -2.08 -4.32
N THR A 18 12.02 -0.92 -4.85
CA THR A 18 10.61 -0.64 -5.16
C THR A 18 10.13 -1.50 -6.31
N GLU A 19 10.95 -1.69 -7.33
CA GLU A 19 10.58 -2.43 -8.54
C GLU A 19 10.25 -3.89 -8.24
N LEU A 20 11.12 -4.60 -7.53
CA LEU A 20 10.83 -5.99 -7.16
C LEU A 20 9.55 -6.10 -6.32
N ALA A 21 9.36 -5.21 -5.34
CA ALA A 21 8.17 -5.23 -4.49
C ALA A 21 6.88 -4.90 -5.28
N VAL A 22 6.96 -3.98 -6.24
CA VAL A 22 5.83 -3.60 -7.09
C VAL A 22 5.47 -4.73 -8.04
N GLU A 23 6.45 -5.34 -8.73
CA GLU A 23 6.17 -6.45 -9.63
C GLU A 23 5.58 -7.65 -8.90
N LEU A 24 6.11 -8.02 -7.75
CA LEU A 24 5.50 -9.07 -6.91
C LEU A 24 4.06 -8.73 -6.49
N SER A 25 3.77 -7.46 -6.23
CA SER A 25 2.40 -7.01 -5.95
C SER A 25 1.49 -7.10 -7.18
N ARG A 26 2.00 -6.74 -8.37
CA ARG A 26 1.26 -6.83 -9.64
C ARG A 26 0.87 -8.25 -10.00
N MET A 27 1.72 -9.23 -9.72
CA MET A 27 1.44 -10.65 -9.99
C MET A 27 0.17 -11.16 -9.29
N VAL A 28 -0.22 -10.54 -8.19
CA VAL A 28 -1.46 -10.83 -7.46
C VAL A 28 -2.49 -9.72 -7.58
N SER A 29 -2.35 -8.81 -8.54
CA SER A 29 -3.22 -7.66 -8.71
C SER A 29 -4.68 -8.02 -9.01
N ASN A 30 -4.92 -9.17 -9.63
CA ASN A 30 -6.26 -9.71 -9.86
C ASN A 30 -6.91 -10.29 -8.58
N VAL A 31 -6.13 -10.42 -7.52
CA VAL A 31 -6.62 -10.82 -6.21
C VAL A 31 -6.78 -9.56 -5.37
N ARG A 32 -7.96 -9.37 -4.84
CA ARG A 32 -8.24 -8.26 -3.92
C ARG A 32 -7.55 -8.54 -2.59
N LEU A 33 -6.26 -8.22 -2.48
CA LEU A 33 -5.46 -8.45 -1.26
C LEU A 33 -6.10 -7.81 -0.03
N PHE A 34 -6.77 -6.68 -0.21
CA PHE A 34 -7.53 -6.03 0.85
C PHE A 34 -8.69 -6.89 1.35
N ASP A 35 -9.39 -7.61 0.47
CA ASP A 35 -10.48 -8.52 0.85
C ASP A 35 -9.94 -9.74 1.62
N LEU A 36 -8.67 -10.10 1.40
CA LEU A 36 -7.95 -11.13 2.16
C LEU A 36 -7.33 -10.58 3.46
N ALA A 37 -7.63 -9.34 3.82
CA ALA A 37 -7.05 -8.65 4.97
C ALA A 37 -5.50 -8.59 4.95
N ILE A 38 -4.89 -8.60 3.76
CA ILE A 38 -3.44 -8.55 3.57
C ILE A 38 -3.00 -7.14 3.20
N GLN A 39 -2.02 -6.63 3.92
CA GLN A 39 -1.37 -5.36 3.61
C GLN A 39 -0.16 -5.63 2.69
N PRO A 40 -0.18 -5.21 1.41
CA PRO A 40 0.83 -5.61 0.42
C PRO A 40 2.26 -5.22 0.80
N THR A 41 2.45 -4.05 1.39
CA THR A 41 3.77 -3.53 1.77
C THR A 41 4.56 -4.52 2.65
N GLY A 42 3.90 -5.12 3.65
CA GLY A 42 4.57 -6.04 4.58
C GLY A 42 4.85 -7.42 3.98
N VAL A 43 4.09 -7.80 2.95
CA VAL A 43 4.28 -9.09 2.26
C VAL A 43 5.35 -8.97 1.18
N PHE A 44 5.29 -7.96 0.32
CA PHE A 44 6.17 -7.87 -0.84
C PHE A 44 7.42 -7.02 -0.59
N GLY A 45 7.34 -6.01 0.27
CA GLY A 45 8.47 -5.11 0.54
C GLY A 45 9.70 -5.80 1.10
N VAL A 46 9.53 -6.93 1.81
CA VAL A 46 10.64 -7.67 2.41
C VAL A 46 11.61 -8.24 1.36
N PHE A 47 11.10 -8.64 0.20
CA PHE A 47 11.92 -9.17 -0.89
C PHE A 47 12.82 -8.09 -1.50
N GLY A 48 12.24 -6.93 -1.82
CA GLY A 48 13.00 -5.80 -2.33
C GLY A 48 14.07 -5.35 -1.33
N ALA A 49 13.71 -5.24 -0.04
CA ALA A 49 14.65 -4.87 1.01
C ALA A 49 15.79 -5.89 1.17
N ALA A 50 15.48 -7.18 1.17
CA ALA A 50 16.49 -8.24 1.27
C ALA A 50 17.42 -8.24 0.05
N TYR A 51 16.84 -8.10 -1.15
CA TYR A 51 17.63 -8.07 -2.39
C TYR A 51 18.61 -6.90 -2.41
N ALA A 52 18.18 -5.68 -2.08
CA ALA A 52 19.07 -4.52 -2.05
C ALA A 52 20.19 -4.69 -1.01
N LEU A 53 19.90 -5.22 0.17
CA LEU A 53 20.92 -5.50 1.17
C LEU A 53 21.94 -6.54 0.69
N CYS A 54 21.48 -7.59 -0.03
CA CYS A 54 22.37 -8.57 -0.65
C CYS A 54 23.30 -7.91 -1.68
N LYS A 55 22.76 -7.04 -2.53
CA LYS A 55 23.53 -6.29 -3.55
C LYS A 55 24.56 -5.36 -2.90
N LEU A 56 24.16 -4.60 -1.90
CA LEU A 56 25.07 -3.72 -1.14
C LEU A 56 26.23 -4.50 -0.50
N ARG A 57 25.95 -5.72 -0.03
CA ARG A 57 26.97 -6.62 0.57
C ARG A 57 27.73 -7.45 -0.46
N LYS A 58 27.42 -7.32 -1.75
CA LYS A 58 28.05 -8.09 -2.85
C LYS A 58 27.98 -9.61 -2.60
N MET A 59 26.82 -10.08 -2.11
CA MET A 59 26.65 -11.50 -1.81
C MET A 59 26.64 -12.35 -3.09
N PRO A 60 27.16 -13.59 -3.04
CA PRO A 60 27.06 -14.51 -4.15
C PRO A 60 25.62 -14.97 -4.40
N ALA A 61 25.32 -15.41 -5.63
CA ALA A 61 23.96 -15.69 -6.10
C ALA A 61 23.21 -16.73 -5.21
N ASP A 62 23.87 -17.79 -4.81
CA ASP A 62 23.32 -18.86 -3.95
C ASP A 62 22.88 -18.30 -2.58
N ARG A 63 23.62 -17.34 -2.05
CA ARG A 63 23.30 -16.66 -0.80
C ARG A 63 22.16 -15.65 -0.98
N ILE A 64 22.07 -14.99 -2.14
CA ILE A 64 20.94 -14.13 -2.48
C ILE A 64 19.66 -14.96 -2.51
N VAL A 65 19.66 -16.10 -3.21
CA VAL A 65 18.51 -17.01 -3.26
C VAL A 65 18.08 -17.44 -1.87
N SER A 66 19.03 -17.85 -1.04
CA SER A 66 18.75 -18.23 0.35
C SER A 66 18.14 -17.07 1.15
N ALA A 67 18.69 -15.86 1.02
CA ALA A 67 18.17 -14.67 1.71
C ALA A 67 16.75 -14.33 1.29
N ILE A 68 16.45 -14.41 -0.01
CA ILE A 68 15.10 -14.17 -0.56
C ILE A 68 14.12 -15.22 -0.06
N GLY A 69 14.49 -16.50 -0.08
CA GLY A 69 13.66 -17.59 0.44
C GLY A 69 13.35 -17.44 1.94
N ILE A 70 14.35 -17.09 2.74
CA ILE A 70 14.17 -16.81 4.18
C ILE A 70 13.28 -15.59 4.38
N ALA A 71 13.49 -14.51 3.61
CA ALA A 71 12.66 -13.32 3.67
C ALA A 71 11.18 -13.63 3.38
N GLY A 72 10.92 -14.50 2.39
CA GLY A 72 9.57 -14.96 2.07
C GLY A 72 8.89 -15.71 3.22
N SER A 73 9.64 -16.50 3.97
CA SER A 73 9.13 -17.19 5.17
C SER A 73 8.78 -16.24 6.31
N MET A 74 9.29 -15.01 6.28
CA MET A 74 9.00 -13.95 7.27
C MET A 74 8.06 -12.87 6.74
N SER A 75 7.54 -13.02 5.50
CA SER A 75 6.65 -12.05 4.89
C SER A 75 5.25 -12.13 5.52
N ALA A 76 4.82 -11.06 6.16
CA ALA A 76 3.49 -10.99 6.78
C ALA A 76 3.07 -9.56 7.06
N SER A 77 1.76 -9.29 6.93
CA SER A 77 1.10 -8.12 7.52
C SER A 77 -0.40 -8.22 7.35
N ARG A 78 -1.15 -7.58 8.24
CA ARG A 78 -2.61 -7.64 8.28
C ARG A 78 -3.22 -6.24 8.21
N MET A 79 -4.49 -6.20 7.80
CA MET A 79 -5.26 -4.95 7.63
C MET A 79 -6.04 -4.54 8.89
N SER A 80 -6.03 -5.34 9.96
CA SER A 80 -6.86 -5.12 11.16
C SER A 80 -6.75 -3.71 11.75
N SER A 81 -5.59 -3.05 11.61
CA SER A 81 -5.44 -1.67 12.05
C SER A 81 -6.35 -0.65 11.34
N TRP A 82 -6.96 -1.03 10.21
CA TRP A 82 -7.98 -0.19 9.54
C TRP A 82 -9.33 -0.26 10.25
N GLU A 83 -9.62 -1.35 10.96
CA GLU A 83 -10.85 -1.50 11.72
C GLU A 83 -10.77 -0.83 13.09
N ASP A 84 -9.65 -1.01 13.79
CA ASP A 84 -9.47 -0.58 15.17
C ASP A 84 -8.69 0.75 15.33
N GLY A 85 -8.20 1.31 14.22
CA GLY A 85 -7.49 2.58 14.22
C GLY A 85 -6.13 2.57 14.93
N THR A 86 -5.54 1.39 15.14
CA THR A 86 -4.23 1.26 15.81
C THR A 86 -3.08 1.70 14.91
N SER A 87 -1.91 1.96 15.50
CA SER A 87 -0.72 2.39 14.77
C SER A 87 0.07 1.25 14.13
N ALA A 88 -0.41 0.01 14.20
CA ALA A 88 0.30 -1.18 13.71
C ALA A 88 0.69 -1.08 12.22
N LYS A 89 -0.17 -0.47 11.39
CA LYS A 89 0.14 -0.22 9.97
C LYS A 89 1.43 0.56 9.77
N SER A 90 1.71 1.53 10.63
CA SER A 90 2.93 2.35 10.53
C SER A 90 4.20 1.57 10.87
N MET A 91 4.07 0.45 11.57
CA MET A 91 5.18 -0.45 11.92
C MET A 91 5.58 -1.38 10.76
N HIS A 92 4.70 -1.63 9.79
CA HIS A 92 4.95 -2.62 8.74
C HIS A 92 6.25 -2.35 7.97
N GLN A 93 6.59 -1.11 7.65
CA GLN A 93 7.82 -0.76 6.95
C GLN A 93 9.07 -1.05 7.79
N GLY A 94 9.00 -0.79 9.10
CA GLY A 94 10.06 -1.13 10.03
C GLY A 94 10.26 -2.65 10.18
N TRP A 95 9.16 -3.42 10.21
CA TRP A 95 9.21 -4.89 10.22
C TRP A 95 9.84 -5.43 8.93
N VAL A 96 9.43 -4.91 7.78
CA VAL A 96 10.02 -5.26 6.47
C VAL A 96 11.54 -5.08 6.49
N ALA A 97 12.01 -3.91 6.91
CA ALA A 97 13.45 -3.63 7.00
C ALA A 97 14.17 -4.57 7.98
N SER A 98 13.57 -4.81 9.15
CA SER A 98 14.12 -5.71 10.17
C SER A 98 14.19 -7.16 9.69
N HIS A 99 13.11 -7.68 9.08
CA HIS A 99 13.05 -9.05 8.57
C HIS A 99 14.03 -9.26 7.42
N ALA A 100 14.12 -8.30 6.49
CA ALA A 100 15.09 -8.33 5.41
C ALA A 100 16.53 -8.38 5.93
N ALA A 101 16.87 -7.52 6.89
CA ALA A 101 18.20 -7.50 7.49
C ALA A 101 18.56 -8.82 8.20
N ARG A 102 17.59 -9.43 8.90
CA ARG A 102 17.76 -10.74 9.55
C ARG A 102 17.95 -11.85 8.53
N ALA A 103 17.11 -11.90 7.49
CA ALA A 103 17.20 -12.90 6.42
C ALA A 103 18.57 -12.86 5.74
N VAL A 104 19.04 -11.67 5.37
CA VAL A 104 20.34 -11.46 4.75
C VAL A 104 21.48 -11.85 5.68
N LYS A 105 21.39 -11.49 6.98
CA LYS A 105 22.40 -11.85 7.98
C LYS A 105 22.56 -13.36 8.09
N VAL A 106 21.48 -14.10 8.30
CA VAL A 106 21.56 -15.55 8.50
C VAL A 106 21.96 -16.29 7.24
N ALA A 107 21.50 -15.84 6.06
CA ALA A 107 21.94 -16.39 4.78
C ALA A 107 23.44 -16.17 4.54
N SER A 108 23.98 -15.02 4.94
CA SER A 108 25.43 -14.75 4.85
C SER A 108 26.27 -15.68 5.74
N GLN A 109 25.67 -16.22 6.78
CA GLN A 109 26.30 -17.19 7.69
C GLN A 109 26.10 -18.66 7.27
N GLY A 110 25.50 -18.92 6.13
CA GLY A 110 25.35 -20.26 5.58
C GLY A 110 23.99 -20.91 5.77
N VAL A 111 23.02 -20.26 6.41
CA VAL A 111 21.66 -20.78 6.48
C VAL A 111 21.04 -20.76 5.10
N SER A 112 20.51 -21.91 4.67
CA SER A 112 19.82 -22.03 3.38
C SER A 112 18.37 -21.63 3.51
N GLY A 113 17.83 -20.98 2.47
CA GLY A 113 16.42 -20.65 2.30
C GLY A 113 15.80 -21.37 1.10
N PRO A 114 14.46 -21.48 1.05
CA PRO A 114 13.77 -22.16 -0.04
C PRO A 114 13.97 -21.42 -1.37
N ALA A 115 14.61 -22.06 -2.35
CA ALA A 115 14.82 -21.51 -3.68
C ALA A 115 13.48 -21.31 -4.43
N GLY A 116 12.49 -22.17 -4.18
CA GLY A 116 11.18 -22.15 -4.83
C GLY A 116 10.15 -21.26 -4.13
N ILE A 117 10.55 -20.16 -3.48
CA ILE A 117 9.61 -19.28 -2.76
C ILE A 117 8.55 -18.66 -3.68
N PHE A 118 8.85 -18.47 -4.96
CA PHE A 118 7.92 -17.90 -5.94
C PHE A 118 7.31 -18.96 -6.88
N ASP A 119 8.05 -20.01 -7.25
CA ASP A 119 7.68 -20.98 -8.30
C ASP A 119 7.49 -22.41 -7.80
N GLY A 120 7.84 -22.70 -6.55
CA GLY A 120 7.71 -24.03 -5.96
C GLY A 120 6.27 -24.44 -5.71
N ARG A 121 6.06 -25.75 -5.41
CA ARG A 121 4.74 -26.29 -5.06
C ARG A 121 4.09 -25.53 -3.88
N PHE A 122 4.88 -25.10 -2.90
CA PHE A 122 4.45 -24.36 -1.72
C PHE A 122 4.91 -22.90 -1.77
N ASN A 123 4.65 -22.23 -2.89
CA ASN A 123 5.09 -20.87 -3.13
C ASN A 123 4.22 -19.82 -2.43
N LEU A 124 4.75 -18.61 -2.32
CA LEU A 124 4.09 -17.47 -1.67
C LEU A 124 2.72 -17.14 -2.30
N PHE A 125 2.64 -17.11 -3.62
CA PHE A 125 1.41 -16.71 -4.32
C PHE A 125 0.25 -17.67 -4.05
N ARG A 126 0.52 -18.97 -4.06
CA ARG A 126 -0.48 -20.00 -3.71
C ARG A 126 -0.96 -19.85 -2.28
N SER A 127 -0.08 -19.51 -1.34
CA SER A 127 -0.46 -19.31 0.05
C SER A 127 -1.37 -18.09 0.25
N ILE A 128 -1.24 -17.08 -0.61
CA ILE A 128 -2.07 -15.87 -0.59
C ILE A 128 -3.40 -16.11 -1.30
N VAL A 129 -3.35 -16.61 -2.54
CA VAL A 129 -4.53 -16.75 -3.40
C VAL A 129 -5.40 -17.93 -3.02
N GLN A 130 -4.81 -18.99 -2.41
CA GLN A 130 -5.47 -20.22 -1.97
C GLN A 130 -6.25 -20.95 -3.08
N ALA A 131 -5.92 -20.70 -4.35
CA ALA A 131 -6.50 -21.36 -5.51
C ALA A 131 -5.46 -22.31 -6.15
N ALA A 132 -5.80 -23.60 -6.22
CA ALA A 132 -4.87 -24.63 -6.69
C ALA A 132 -4.50 -24.49 -8.17
N ASP A 133 -5.38 -23.91 -8.96
CA ASP A 133 -5.27 -23.69 -10.40
C ASP A 133 -4.81 -22.26 -10.78
N ALA A 134 -4.54 -21.41 -9.80
CA ALA A 134 -4.08 -20.05 -10.05
C ALA A 134 -2.76 -20.05 -10.83
N LYS A 135 -2.74 -19.31 -11.93
CA LYS A 135 -1.56 -19.08 -12.74
C LYS A 135 -0.98 -17.71 -12.42
N PHE A 136 0.33 -17.65 -12.29
CA PHE A 136 1.06 -16.41 -12.03
C PHE A 136 2.05 -16.17 -13.17
N ASP A 137 2.09 -14.95 -13.66
CA ASP A 137 3.07 -14.52 -14.66
C ASP A 137 4.41 -14.22 -13.96
N LEU A 138 5.19 -15.27 -13.73
CA LEU A 138 6.48 -15.15 -13.05
C LEU A 138 7.52 -14.37 -13.88
N ASP A 139 7.36 -14.33 -15.21
CA ASP A 139 8.26 -13.58 -16.10
C ASP A 139 8.07 -12.06 -15.90
N ALA A 140 6.96 -11.62 -15.30
CA ALA A 140 6.76 -10.21 -14.96
C ALA A 140 7.81 -9.68 -13.99
N ILE A 141 8.43 -10.54 -13.16
CA ILE A 141 9.44 -10.13 -12.17
C ILE A 141 10.67 -9.53 -12.83
N ASP A 142 11.08 -10.00 -14.01
CA ASP A 142 12.32 -9.58 -14.67
C ASP A 142 12.13 -8.93 -16.05
N ARG A 143 10.90 -8.94 -16.58
CA ARG A 143 10.58 -8.46 -17.94
C ARG A 143 11.10 -7.06 -18.24
N GLU A 144 10.98 -6.15 -17.31
CA GLU A 144 11.34 -4.73 -17.49
C GLU A 144 12.51 -4.28 -16.59
N LEU A 145 13.18 -5.24 -15.94
CA LEU A 145 14.31 -4.92 -15.07
C LEU A 145 15.44 -4.22 -15.80
N GLY A 146 15.82 -3.05 -15.30
CA GLY A 146 16.89 -2.22 -15.86
C GLY A 146 16.49 -1.34 -17.03
N SER A 147 15.22 -1.39 -17.47
CA SER A 147 14.64 -0.51 -18.50
C SER A 147 13.53 0.38 -17.94
N HIS A 148 12.67 -0.16 -17.09
CA HIS A 148 11.64 0.57 -16.37
C HIS A 148 12.04 0.79 -14.89
N TRP A 149 11.78 2.00 -14.36
CA TRP A 149 12.17 2.40 -13.01
C TRP A 149 10.94 2.91 -12.26
N GLU A 150 10.33 2.06 -11.44
CA GLU A 150 9.13 2.39 -10.67
C GLU A 150 9.33 3.60 -9.73
N VAL A 151 10.56 3.84 -9.29
CA VAL A 151 10.89 5.00 -8.47
C VAL A 151 10.58 6.33 -9.18
N LEU A 152 10.61 6.37 -10.51
CA LEU A 152 10.27 7.56 -11.29
C LEU A 152 8.77 7.85 -11.31
N GLY A 153 7.94 6.84 -11.06
CA GLY A 153 6.49 6.95 -10.92
C GLY A 153 6.01 7.29 -9.50
N ILE A 154 6.92 7.43 -8.54
CA ILE A 154 6.55 7.78 -7.16
C ILE A 154 6.17 9.26 -7.08
N ALA A 155 4.93 9.53 -6.63
CA ALA A 155 4.46 10.89 -6.39
C ALA A 155 4.55 11.25 -4.90
N SER A 156 4.88 12.51 -4.62
CA SER A 156 4.76 13.07 -3.28
C SER A 156 3.29 13.35 -2.96
N LYS A 157 2.90 13.08 -1.71
CA LYS A 157 1.54 13.40 -1.26
C LYS A 157 1.37 14.90 -1.07
N ALA A 158 0.29 15.45 -1.64
CA ALA A 158 -0.11 16.84 -1.40
C ALA A 158 -0.62 17.04 0.03
N TYR A 159 -1.29 16.01 0.60
CA TYR A 159 -1.87 16.06 1.93
C TYR A 159 -1.32 14.92 2.82
N PRO A 160 -1.15 15.11 4.14
CA PRO A 160 -0.65 14.10 5.06
C PRO A 160 -1.73 13.05 5.44
N SER A 161 -2.50 12.60 4.48
CA SER A 161 -3.63 11.66 4.61
C SER A 161 -3.44 10.41 3.74
N GLY A 162 -4.41 9.50 3.73
CA GLY A 162 -4.48 8.39 2.79
C GLY A 162 -4.51 8.92 1.35
N TYR A 163 -3.73 8.34 0.43
CA TYR A 163 -3.67 8.83 -0.96
C TYR A 163 -5.05 8.85 -1.62
N SER A 164 -5.87 7.83 -1.37
CA SER A 164 -7.25 7.74 -1.88
C SER A 164 -8.19 8.83 -1.35
N ILE A 165 -7.77 9.64 -0.37
CA ILE A 165 -8.54 10.76 0.18
C ILE A 165 -8.24 12.08 -0.55
N HIS A 166 -7.09 12.18 -1.22
CA HIS A 166 -6.67 13.43 -1.87
C HIS A 166 -7.71 14.00 -2.83
N PRO A 167 -8.35 13.24 -3.74
CA PRO A 167 -9.38 13.79 -4.62
C PRO A 167 -10.57 14.44 -3.88
N TYR A 168 -10.94 13.87 -2.72
CA TYR A 168 -12.01 14.44 -1.90
C TYR A 168 -11.59 15.76 -1.25
N LEU A 169 -10.33 15.86 -0.81
CA LEU A 169 -9.80 17.11 -0.28
C LEU A 169 -9.68 18.20 -1.35
N ASP A 170 -9.22 17.83 -2.56
CA ASP A 170 -9.18 18.76 -3.70
C ASP A 170 -10.58 19.29 -4.02
N ALA A 171 -11.59 18.39 -4.07
CA ALA A 171 -12.98 18.78 -4.30
C ALA A 171 -13.52 19.67 -3.18
N VAL A 172 -13.23 19.33 -1.93
CA VAL A 172 -13.65 20.12 -0.75
C VAL A 172 -13.07 21.53 -0.80
N PHE A 173 -11.79 21.70 -1.05
CA PHE A 173 -11.17 23.01 -1.15
C PHE A 173 -11.68 23.80 -2.36
N HIS A 174 -11.85 23.15 -3.50
CA HIS A 174 -12.39 23.78 -4.70
C HIS A 174 -13.82 24.32 -4.45
N LEU A 175 -14.72 23.49 -3.92
CA LEU A 175 -16.09 23.88 -3.65
C LEU A 175 -16.17 24.98 -2.56
N ARG A 176 -15.38 24.84 -1.50
CA ARG A 176 -15.31 25.86 -0.45
C ARG A 176 -14.92 27.21 -1.01
N ASP A 177 -13.89 27.27 -1.84
CA ASP A 177 -13.36 28.51 -2.37
C ASP A 177 -14.29 29.10 -3.45
N GLN A 178 -14.87 28.25 -4.30
CA GLN A 178 -15.81 28.67 -5.36
C GLN A 178 -17.10 29.25 -4.80
N PHE A 179 -17.65 28.67 -3.74
CA PHE A 179 -18.96 29.04 -3.19
C PHE A 179 -18.86 29.73 -1.82
N SER A 180 -17.65 30.02 -1.33
CA SER A 180 -17.41 30.60 -0.01
C SER A 180 -18.14 29.86 1.13
N LEU A 181 -18.16 28.51 1.03
CA LEU A 181 -18.89 27.65 1.96
C LEU A 181 -18.33 27.74 3.37
N LYS A 182 -19.24 27.85 4.34
CA LYS A 182 -18.94 27.72 5.77
C LYS A 182 -19.49 26.39 6.27
N SER A 183 -18.80 25.79 7.23
CA SER A 183 -19.16 24.47 7.78
C SER A 183 -20.57 24.44 8.39
N GLU A 184 -21.05 25.57 8.93
CA GLU A 184 -22.39 25.70 9.50
C GLU A 184 -23.50 25.69 8.45
N ASP A 185 -23.23 26.13 7.23
CA ASP A 185 -24.21 26.22 6.16
C ASP A 185 -24.43 24.88 5.43
N ILE A 186 -23.60 23.88 5.72
CA ILE A 186 -23.62 22.58 5.03
C ILE A 186 -24.62 21.66 5.74
N ALA A 187 -25.68 21.28 5.04
CA ALA A 187 -26.65 20.31 5.53
C ALA A 187 -26.16 18.86 5.40
N GLU A 188 -25.60 18.49 4.27
CA GLU A 188 -25.07 17.16 3.98
C GLU A 188 -23.99 17.23 2.89
N ILE A 189 -23.00 16.33 2.96
CA ILE A 189 -22.03 16.06 1.90
C ILE A 189 -22.14 14.58 1.55
N ARG A 190 -22.23 14.27 0.25
CA ARG A 190 -22.18 12.90 -0.25
C ARG A 190 -20.84 12.66 -0.93
N CYS A 191 -20.06 11.75 -0.39
CA CYS A 191 -18.81 11.29 -0.97
C CYS A 191 -19.06 9.95 -1.66
N HIS A 192 -19.01 9.94 -2.97
CA HIS A 192 -19.04 8.70 -3.74
C HIS A 192 -17.70 8.01 -3.67
N ILE A 193 -17.69 6.74 -3.25
CA ILE A 193 -16.47 5.99 -2.94
C ILE A 193 -16.58 4.62 -3.60
N SER A 194 -15.47 4.15 -4.19
CA SER A 194 -15.39 2.79 -4.71
C SER A 194 -15.87 1.78 -3.66
N GLU A 195 -16.73 0.86 -4.07
CA GLU A 195 -17.30 -0.19 -3.24
C GLU A 195 -16.23 -0.93 -2.43
N ALA A 196 -15.10 -1.26 -3.08
CA ALA A 196 -13.96 -1.92 -2.46
C ALA A 196 -13.24 -1.09 -1.37
N ARG A 197 -13.54 0.21 -1.25
CA ARG A 197 -12.89 1.12 -0.30
C ARG A 197 -13.81 1.59 0.83
N ILE A 198 -15.09 1.34 0.76
CA ILE A 198 -16.06 1.75 1.81
C ILE A 198 -15.58 1.30 3.19
N GLY A 199 -15.23 0.03 3.36
CA GLY A 199 -14.78 -0.52 4.65
C GLY A 199 -13.43 0.00 5.16
N THR A 200 -12.67 0.76 4.34
CA THR A 200 -11.33 1.24 4.72
C THR A 200 -11.20 2.75 4.80
N LEU A 201 -12.17 3.50 4.25
CA LEU A 201 -12.11 4.95 4.18
C LEU A 201 -13.25 5.65 4.91
N CYS A 202 -14.28 4.91 5.35
CA CYS A 202 -15.51 5.46 5.88
C CYS A 202 -15.63 5.24 7.38
N GLU A 203 -15.08 6.14 8.16
CA GLU A 203 -15.16 6.14 9.61
C GLU A 203 -15.37 7.56 10.14
N PRO A 204 -16.61 7.96 10.48
CA PRO A 204 -16.91 9.32 10.94
C PRO A 204 -16.35 9.62 12.33
N ARG A 205 -15.99 8.59 13.11
CA ARG A 205 -15.53 8.70 14.50
C ARG A 205 -14.15 8.05 14.68
N PRO A 206 -13.12 8.54 14.02
CA PRO A 206 -11.78 7.94 14.14
C PRO A 206 -11.29 8.02 15.59
N VAL A 207 -10.68 6.94 16.06
CA VAL A 207 -10.24 6.79 17.46
C VAL A 207 -8.77 7.18 17.66
N SER A 208 -8.04 7.47 16.59
CA SER A 208 -6.63 7.86 16.65
C SER A 208 -6.27 8.83 15.54
N THR A 209 -5.14 9.51 15.70
CA THR A 209 -4.58 10.42 14.68
C THR A 209 -4.25 9.68 13.37
N TRP A 210 -3.89 8.40 13.45
CA TRP A 210 -3.69 7.58 12.27
C TRP A 210 -5.02 7.26 11.59
N HIS A 211 -6.05 6.87 12.36
CA HIS A 211 -7.38 6.56 11.84
C HIS A 211 -8.03 7.77 11.16
N ALA A 212 -7.86 8.97 11.75
CA ALA A 212 -8.32 10.22 11.15
C ALA A 212 -7.77 10.46 9.74
N ARG A 213 -6.48 10.14 9.51
CA ARG A 213 -5.81 10.33 8.21
C ARG A 213 -6.32 9.40 7.11
N VAL A 214 -7.07 8.38 7.43
CA VAL A 214 -7.67 7.44 6.47
C VAL A 214 -9.19 7.51 6.43
N SER A 215 -9.81 8.42 7.19
CA SER A 215 -11.25 8.70 7.19
C SER A 215 -11.58 9.84 6.22
N VAL A 216 -12.39 9.58 5.20
CA VAL A 216 -12.90 10.62 4.29
C VAL A 216 -13.74 11.64 5.06
N GLN A 217 -14.64 11.16 5.96
CA GLN A 217 -15.52 12.04 6.72
C GLN A 217 -14.72 13.00 7.61
N HIS A 218 -13.76 12.48 8.37
CA HIS A 218 -12.94 13.32 9.23
C HIS A 218 -12.06 14.28 8.45
N CYS A 219 -11.39 13.79 7.41
CA CYS A 219 -10.49 14.63 6.59
C CYS A 219 -11.24 15.79 5.92
N ALA A 220 -12.42 15.52 5.33
CA ALA A 220 -13.23 16.53 4.68
C ALA A 220 -13.82 17.52 5.69
N ALA A 221 -14.30 17.03 6.84
CA ALA A 221 -14.82 17.90 7.90
C ALA A 221 -13.74 18.82 8.47
N GLU A 222 -12.56 18.27 8.80
CA GLU A 222 -11.43 19.07 9.31
C GLU A 222 -10.99 20.12 8.30
N ALA A 223 -10.88 19.76 7.01
CA ALA A 223 -10.51 20.68 5.95
C ALA A 223 -11.51 21.85 5.80
N LEU A 224 -12.81 21.57 5.91
CA LEU A 224 -13.86 22.61 5.84
C LEU A 224 -13.87 23.52 7.07
N VAL A 225 -13.73 22.96 8.27
CA VAL A 225 -13.76 23.73 9.53
C VAL A 225 -12.48 24.57 9.70
N THR A 226 -11.32 23.99 9.42
CA THR A 226 -10.02 24.65 9.68
C THR A 226 -9.47 25.40 8.47
N GLY A 227 -9.96 25.11 7.27
CA GLY A 227 -9.43 25.65 6.02
C GLY A 227 -8.09 25.05 5.59
N ARG A 228 -7.67 23.94 6.21
CA ARG A 228 -6.33 23.34 6.01
C ARG A 228 -6.38 21.82 5.95
N ALA A 229 -5.41 21.25 5.24
CA ALA A 229 -5.05 19.84 5.31
C ALA A 229 -3.52 19.73 5.20
N ASP A 230 -2.82 20.10 6.25
CA ASP A 230 -1.36 20.20 6.30
C ASP A 230 -0.76 19.40 7.47
N LYS A 231 0.53 19.55 7.74
CA LYS A 231 1.24 18.87 8.83
C LYS A 231 0.68 19.15 10.24
N THR A 232 -0.16 20.14 10.39
CA THR A 232 -0.83 20.48 11.67
C THR A 232 -2.20 19.84 11.79
N SER A 233 -2.69 19.21 10.73
CA SER A 233 -3.98 18.50 10.70
C SER A 233 -3.89 17.12 11.39
N TYR A 234 -5.06 16.56 11.70
CA TYR A 234 -5.23 15.21 12.27
C TYR A 234 -4.56 15.04 13.64
N ARG A 235 -4.51 16.10 14.44
CA ARG A 235 -4.02 16.06 15.82
C ARG A 235 -5.11 15.57 16.77
N SER A 236 -4.71 15.14 17.97
CA SER A 236 -5.63 14.65 18.97
C SER A 236 -6.71 15.70 19.36
N GLU A 237 -6.34 16.96 19.36
CA GLU A 237 -7.26 18.08 19.63
C GLU A 237 -8.37 18.14 18.56
N ASN A 238 -8.02 17.98 17.29
CA ASN A 238 -8.94 18.02 16.16
C ASN A 238 -9.90 16.82 16.17
N LEU A 239 -9.45 15.66 16.65
CA LEU A 239 -10.32 14.49 16.81
C LEU A 239 -11.45 14.75 17.82
N ALA A 240 -11.20 15.57 18.82
CA ALA A 240 -12.17 15.91 19.86
C ALA A 240 -13.02 17.14 19.52
N ASP A 241 -12.67 17.91 18.49
CA ASP A 241 -13.35 19.17 18.14
C ASP A 241 -14.82 18.93 17.78
N PRO A 242 -15.77 19.59 18.50
CA PRO A 242 -17.20 19.39 18.27
C PRO A 242 -17.66 19.82 16.87
N ALA A 243 -17.07 20.87 16.28
CA ALA A 243 -17.45 21.36 14.97
C ALA A 243 -17.03 20.36 13.88
N ILE A 244 -15.82 19.81 13.98
CA ILE A 244 -15.32 18.77 13.06
C ILE A 244 -16.20 17.52 13.17
N ARG A 245 -16.50 17.06 14.40
CA ARG A 245 -17.34 15.89 14.63
C ARG A 245 -18.76 16.08 14.09
N SER A 246 -19.38 17.23 14.39
CA SER A 246 -20.71 17.54 13.90
C SER A 246 -20.80 17.57 12.38
N LEU A 247 -19.77 18.09 11.69
CA LEU A 247 -19.73 18.08 10.24
C LEU A 247 -19.45 16.67 9.68
N ALA A 248 -18.54 15.91 10.30
CA ALA A 248 -18.23 14.54 9.89
C ALA A 248 -19.48 13.63 9.91
N ASP A 249 -20.41 13.83 10.86
CA ASP A 249 -21.68 13.08 10.91
C ASP A 249 -22.62 13.38 9.75
N ARG A 250 -22.48 14.57 9.16
CA ARG A 250 -23.25 15.00 7.98
C ARG A 250 -22.61 14.58 6.65
N ILE A 251 -21.41 13.96 6.68
CA ILE A 251 -20.74 13.44 5.51
C ILE A 251 -21.09 11.97 5.33
N LYS A 252 -21.76 11.65 4.24
CA LYS A 252 -22.21 10.30 3.90
C LYS A 252 -21.30 9.70 2.83
N CYS A 253 -20.75 8.54 3.10
CA CYS A 253 -20.06 7.74 2.10
C CYS A 253 -21.08 6.90 1.33
N VAL A 254 -21.09 7.03 0.03
CA VAL A 254 -21.99 6.31 -0.88
C VAL A 254 -21.13 5.38 -1.74
N ALA A 255 -21.45 4.08 -1.71
CA ALA A 255 -20.79 3.11 -2.57
C ALA A 255 -21.12 3.43 -4.05
N ASP A 256 -20.10 3.44 -4.90
CA ASP A 256 -20.23 3.73 -6.31
C ASP A 256 -19.38 2.73 -7.11
N ALA A 257 -20.07 1.92 -7.94
CA ALA A 257 -19.43 0.89 -8.73
C ALA A 257 -18.61 1.45 -9.90
N GLU A 258 -18.90 2.69 -10.35
CA GLU A 258 -18.18 3.32 -11.45
C GLU A 258 -16.83 3.88 -10.98
N ILE A 259 -16.73 4.23 -9.69
CA ILE A 259 -15.48 4.73 -9.10
C ILE A 259 -14.51 3.56 -8.90
N GLY A 260 -13.36 3.63 -9.56
CA GLY A 260 -12.31 2.59 -9.50
C GLY A 260 -12.52 1.44 -10.50
N ALA A 261 -13.50 1.52 -11.38
CA ALA A 261 -13.64 0.61 -12.52
C ALA A 261 -12.54 0.84 -13.58
N THR A 262 -11.91 2.01 -13.59
CA THR A 262 -10.79 2.31 -14.49
C THR A 262 -9.50 1.70 -13.93
N PRO A 263 -8.79 0.87 -14.71
CA PRO A 263 -7.49 0.34 -14.30
C PRO A 263 -6.50 1.47 -13.97
N VAL A 264 -5.70 1.28 -12.93
CA VAL A 264 -4.63 2.22 -12.57
C VAL A 264 -3.67 2.33 -13.76
N GLY A 265 -3.52 3.53 -14.31
CA GLY A 265 -2.64 3.82 -15.45
C GLY A 265 -3.35 4.09 -16.78
N GLN A 266 -4.69 4.03 -16.84
CA GLN A 266 -5.44 4.60 -17.97
C GLN A 266 -5.99 5.95 -17.54
N GLU A 267 -5.57 7.01 -18.24
CA GLU A 267 -6.21 8.32 -18.10
C GLU A 267 -7.68 8.20 -18.53
N PRO A 268 -8.63 8.80 -17.78
CA PRO A 268 -10.00 8.90 -18.25
C PRO A 268 -9.96 9.64 -19.59
N THR A 269 -10.42 8.99 -20.64
CA THR A 269 -10.69 9.69 -21.92
C THR A 269 -11.71 10.75 -21.62
N SER A 270 -11.27 12.01 -21.61
CA SER A 270 -12.15 13.17 -21.47
C SER A 270 -13.25 13.13 -22.54
N PRO A 271 -14.49 13.42 -22.19
CA PRO A 271 -15.53 13.61 -23.20
C PRO A 271 -15.28 14.84 -24.06
#